data_51f7981e6e1489cee4382fc6fe2c849e
#
_entry.id   51f7981e6e1489cee4382fc6fe2c849e
#
_cell.length_a   1.000
_cell.length_b   1.000
_cell.length_c   1.000
_cell.angle_alpha   90.00
_cell.angle_beta   90.00
_cell.angle_gamma   90.00
#
_symmetry.space_group_name_H-M   'P 1'
#
loop_
_entity.id
_entity.type
_entity.pdbx_description
1 polymer ?
#
loop_
_entity_poly.entity_id
_entity_poly.type
_entity_poly.pdbx_seq_one_letter_code
_entity_poly.pdbx_strand_id
1 'polypeptide(L)'
;MKRLEIFGATPSPYTQKMLSLLRYKRIPYNLHWGDTRGRLESLNLELPKPVLLPVILFENEDKKLAATTDSTPMIRRLENEHPDRKVIPDDPALAFINYLLEDFGDEWITKYMFHYRWHCNDDADKAGTILPLVEFPRALNDEEHQQMKTWITERQTERLWVVGSSNETAELIDQSFKNFLQSFNELLKQQRFLLGDKPSSADFAFYGQISQLVRFDPTPREICHQMAPRVVAWVEIMDDLSGLDAETLMWTDLENCSGSLKAILAEFGKMYAPLLLENAKAVEEGLQEWSVDIDGSSWKQKTFSYQAKCLNWIKDEFNGLSDADQLKVRSFLADSGCEQIL
;
A
#
# COMPACT_ATOMS: atom_id res chain seq x y z
N MET A 1 -3.95 -14.61 24.94
CA MET A 1 -3.66 -13.33 24.29
C MET A 1 -4.99 -12.66 23.98
N LYS A 2 -5.17 -11.36 24.28
CA LYS A 2 -6.39 -10.60 23.94
C LYS A 2 -6.46 -10.47 22.42
N ARG A 3 -7.67 -10.58 21.83
CA ARG A 3 -7.85 -10.40 20.39
C ARG A 3 -7.90 -8.92 20.06
N LEU A 4 -7.27 -8.54 18.94
CA LEU A 4 -7.44 -7.19 18.38
C LEU A 4 -8.82 -7.08 17.70
N GLU A 5 -9.48 -5.93 17.87
CA GLU A 5 -10.71 -5.62 17.16
C GLU A 5 -10.37 -4.80 15.92
N ILE A 6 -10.71 -5.32 14.74
CA ILE A 6 -10.41 -4.74 13.43
C ILE A 6 -11.72 -4.44 12.72
N PHE A 7 -11.84 -3.24 12.19
CA PHE A 7 -12.96 -2.81 11.35
C PHE A 7 -12.42 -2.57 9.94
N GLY A 8 -12.92 -3.31 8.97
CA GLY A 8 -12.40 -3.26 7.62
C GLY A 8 -13.27 -4.00 6.61
N ALA A 9 -12.84 -4.00 5.37
CA ALA A 9 -13.52 -4.70 4.27
C ALA A 9 -12.49 -5.41 3.39
N THR A 10 -12.84 -6.59 2.87
CA THR A 10 -11.93 -7.40 2.04
C THR A 10 -11.49 -6.72 0.74
N PRO A 11 -12.29 -5.87 0.09
CA PRO A 11 -11.83 -5.11 -1.08
C PRO A 11 -10.96 -3.89 -0.75
N SER A 12 -10.68 -3.64 0.55
CA SER A 12 -9.73 -2.60 0.96
C SER A 12 -8.31 -3.16 0.97
N PRO A 13 -7.38 -2.58 0.17
CA PRO A 13 -6.00 -3.05 0.11
C PRO A 13 -5.29 -2.96 1.47
N TYR A 14 -5.50 -1.87 2.21
CA TYR A 14 -4.88 -1.72 3.53
C TYR A 14 -5.47 -2.66 4.58
N THR A 15 -6.75 -3.07 4.43
CA THR A 15 -7.31 -4.16 5.25
C THR A 15 -6.59 -5.47 4.94
N GLN A 16 -6.35 -5.80 3.68
CA GLN A 16 -5.60 -7.00 3.28
C GLN A 16 -4.16 -6.97 3.78
N LYS A 17 -3.46 -5.83 3.66
CA LYS A 17 -2.13 -5.60 4.22
C LYS A 17 -2.08 -6.01 5.69
N MET A 18 -2.99 -5.46 6.50
CA MET A 18 -3.00 -5.71 7.95
C MET A 18 -3.44 -7.14 8.31
N LEU A 19 -4.41 -7.73 7.60
CA LEU A 19 -4.84 -9.11 7.87
C LEU A 19 -3.74 -10.12 7.59
N SER A 20 -3.03 -9.98 6.46
CA SER A 20 -1.89 -10.84 6.13
C SER A 20 -0.77 -10.72 7.17
N LEU A 21 -0.42 -9.50 7.57
CA LEU A 21 0.57 -9.24 8.61
C LEU A 21 0.18 -9.88 9.95
N LEU A 22 -1.07 -9.73 10.39
CA LEU A 22 -1.53 -10.30 11.65
C LEU A 22 -1.52 -11.84 11.63
N ARG A 23 -1.86 -12.46 10.48
CA ARG A 23 -1.72 -13.91 10.28
C ARG A 23 -0.25 -14.31 10.38
N TYR A 24 0.65 -13.61 9.67
CA TYR A 24 2.08 -13.87 9.76
C TYR A 24 2.59 -13.78 11.20
N LYS A 25 2.27 -12.71 11.93
CA LYS A 25 2.68 -12.51 13.33
C LYS A 25 1.92 -13.41 14.33
N ARG A 26 0.93 -14.21 13.86
CA ARG A 26 0.06 -15.05 14.68
C ARG A 26 -0.66 -14.27 15.79
N ILE A 27 -1.01 -13.01 15.51
CA ILE A 27 -1.75 -12.16 16.42
C ILE A 27 -3.24 -12.44 16.25
N PRO A 28 -3.97 -12.89 17.26
CA PRO A 28 -5.39 -13.20 17.14
C PRO A 28 -6.22 -11.92 17.01
N TYR A 29 -7.22 -11.94 16.14
CA TYR A 29 -8.10 -10.80 15.89
C TYR A 29 -9.56 -11.21 15.67
N ASN A 30 -10.46 -10.25 15.81
CA ASN A 30 -11.85 -10.29 15.33
C ASN A 30 -11.97 -9.27 14.21
N LEU A 31 -12.56 -9.67 13.07
CA LEU A 31 -12.81 -8.77 11.94
C LEU A 31 -14.28 -8.39 11.89
N HIS A 32 -14.54 -7.10 11.91
CA HIS A 32 -15.88 -6.50 11.81
C HIS A 32 -16.06 -5.89 10.42
N TRP A 33 -17.08 -6.37 9.70
CA TRP A 33 -17.41 -5.92 8.35
C TRP A 33 -18.39 -4.75 8.40
N GLY A 34 -18.31 -3.87 7.41
CA GLY A 34 -19.26 -2.81 7.13
C GLY A 34 -19.44 -1.80 8.26
N ASP A 35 -20.09 -0.71 7.94
CA ASP A 35 -20.44 0.40 8.84
C ASP A 35 -19.46 0.68 9.99
N THR A 36 -18.20 0.83 9.64
CA THR A 36 -17.13 1.12 10.63
C THR A 36 -17.47 2.32 11.50
N ARG A 37 -18.01 3.41 10.89
CA ARG A 37 -18.36 4.63 11.61
C ARG A 37 -19.43 4.37 12.67
N GLY A 38 -20.59 3.82 12.29
CA GLY A 38 -21.70 3.57 13.23
C GLY A 38 -21.32 2.61 14.35
N ARG A 39 -20.46 1.61 14.05
CA ARG A 39 -19.95 0.70 15.08
C ARG A 39 -19.02 1.41 16.09
N LEU A 40 -18.10 2.26 15.63
CA LEU A 40 -17.24 3.02 16.52
C LEU A 40 -18.04 4.01 17.39
N GLU A 41 -19.05 4.67 16.82
CA GLU A 41 -19.97 5.55 17.54
C GLU A 41 -20.77 4.76 18.60
N SER A 42 -21.24 3.56 18.27
CA SER A 42 -21.97 2.69 19.22
C SER A 42 -21.11 2.24 20.41
N LEU A 43 -19.80 2.18 20.21
CA LEU A 43 -18.80 1.90 21.26
C LEU A 43 -18.36 3.15 22.04
N ASN A 44 -18.92 4.32 21.73
CA ASN A 44 -18.54 5.63 22.26
C ASN A 44 -17.04 5.93 22.09
N LEU A 45 -16.47 5.53 20.95
CA LEU A 45 -15.07 5.81 20.61
C LEU A 45 -14.97 7.07 19.76
N GLU A 46 -13.89 7.84 19.98
CA GLU A 46 -13.56 8.96 19.12
C GLU A 46 -13.24 8.46 17.69
N LEU A 47 -13.85 9.09 16.70
CA LEU A 47 -13.62 8.73 15.30
C LEU A 47 -12.28 9.31 14.83
N PRO A 48 -11.42 8.49 14.20
CA PRO A 48 -10.24 9.02 13.50
C PRO A 48 -10.66 9.96 12.37
N LYS A 49 -9.79 10.92 12.05
CA LYS A 49 -10.04 11.95 11.03
C LYS A 49 -8.93 11.94 9.98
N PRO A 50 -9.18 11.37 8.78
CA PRO A 50 -10.42 10.72 8.32
C PRO A 50 -10.60 9.28 8.88
N VAL A 51 -11.82 8.73 8.78
CA VAL A 51 -12.07 7.31 9.01
C VAL A 51 -11.61 6.55 7.77
N LEU A 52 -10.43 5.93 7.83
CA LEU A 52 -9.86 5.08 6.79
C LEU A 52 -9.88 3.62 7.25
N LEU A 53 -9.92 2.69 6.30
CA LEU A 53 -9.85 1.25 6.57
C LEU A 53 -8.42 0.73 6.44
N PRO A 54 -8.01 -0.22 7.30
CA PRO A 54 -8.76 -0.68 8.47
C PRO A 54 -8.65 0.28 9.65
N VAL A 55 -9.62 0.21 10.56
CA VAL A 55 -9.47 0.76 11.91
C VAL A 55 -9.13 -0.40 12.85
N ILE A 56 -8.11 -0.24 13.68
CA ILE A 56 -7.76 -1.20 14.73
C ILE A 56 -7.92 -0.53 16.09
N LEU A 57 -8.53 -1.24 17.04
CA LEU A 57 -8.63 -0.75 18.41
C LEU A 57 -7.39 -1.18 19.20
N PHE A 58 -6.64 -0.20 19.65
CA PHE A 58 -5.52 -0.38 20.55
C PHE A 58 -5.80 0.22 21.94
N GLU A 59 -5.17 -0.32 22.95
CA GLU A 59 -5.17 0.34 24.27
C GLU A 59 -4.21 1.54 24.25
N ASN A 60 -4.69 2.70 24.72
CA ASN A 60 -3.86 3.87 24.95
C ASN A 60 -3.15 3.80 26.32
N GLU A 61 -2.41 4.83 26.70
CA GLU A 61 -1.68 4.91 27.97
C GLU A 61 -2.60 4.77 29.19
N ASP A 62 -3.85 5.22 29.10
CA ASP A 62 -4.88 5.09 30.14
C ASP A 62 -5.55 3.69 30.15
N LYS A 63 -5.08 2.73 29.36
CA LYS A 63 -5.69 1.41 29.14
C LYS A 63 -7.12 1.47 28.59
N LYS A 64 -7.47 2.55 27.91
CA LYS A 64 -8.74 2.69 27.19
C LYS A 64 -8.54 2.35 25.73
N LEU A 65 -9.56 1.75 25.11
CA LEU A 65 -9.53 1.48 23.67
C LEU A 65 -9.60 2.78 22.87
N ALA A 66 -8.72 2.91 21.91
CA ALA A 66 -8.66 4.02 20.96
C ALA A 66 -8.68 3.47 19.54
N ALA A 67 -9.49 4.10 18.67
CA ALA A 67 -9.57 3.77 17.26
C ALA A 67 -8.36 4.38 16.53
N THR A 68 -7.57 3.53 15.88
CA THR A 68 -6.34 3.91 15.17
C THR A 68 -6.46 3.57 13.70
N THR A 69 -6.04 4.49 12.83
CA THR A 69 -5.90 4.32 11.39
C THR A 69 -4.44 4.51 11.00
N ASP A 70 -4.12 4.26 9.73
CA ASP A 70 -2.77 4.29 9.16
C ASP A 70 -1.94 3.04 9.48
N SER A 71 -1.68 2.27 8.44
CA SER A 71 -1.07 0.94 8.58
C SER A 71 0.39 0.97 9.00
N THR A 72 1.18 1.95 8.56
CA THR A 72 2.62 2.02 8.87
C THR A 72 2.89 2.26 10.36
N PRO A 73 2.28 3.24 11.04
CA PRO A 73 2.41 3.37 12.50
C PRO A 73 1.85 2.16 13.26
N MET A 74 0.75 1.54 12.76
CA MET A 74 0.22 0.31 13.37
C MET A 74 1.23 -0.83 13.32
N ILE A 75 1.91 -1.04 12.19
CA ILE A 75 2.95 -2.07 12.04
C ILE A 75 4.09 -1.82 13.02
N ARG A 76 4.60 -0.60 13.14
CA ARG A 76 5.66 -0.25 14.09
C ARG A 76 5.25 -0.51 15.53
N ARG A 77 4.00 -0.20 15.88
CA ARG A 77 3.45 -0.53 17.20
C ARG A 77 3.42 -2.05 17.43
N LEU A 78 2.93 -2.81 16.46
CA LEU A 78 2.86 -4.26 16.54
C LEU A 78 4.25 -4.92 16.59
N GLU A 79 5.27 -4.35 15.94
CA GLU A 79 6.66 -4.80 16.07
C GLU A 79 7.16 -4.68 17.52
N ASN A 80 6.84 -3.57 18.19
CA ASN A 80 7.22 -3.34 19.58
C ASN A 80 6.45 -4.22 20.57
N GLU A 81 5.13 -4.37 20.36
CA GLU A 81 4.25 -5.15 21.26
C GLU A 81 4.41 -6.68 21.04
N HIS A 82 4.81 -7.10 19.84
CA HIS A 82 4.99 -8.49 19.41
C HIS A 82 6.33 -8.65 18.68
N PRO A 83 7.46 -8.72 19.41
CA PRO A 83 8.80 -8.72 18.81
C PRO A 83 9.13 -10.02 18.05
N ASP A 84 8.35 -11.08 18.24
CA ASP A 84 8.50 -12.30 17.47
C ASP A 84 8.06 -12.10 16.02
N ARG A 85 8.67 -12.86 15.10
CA ARG A 85 8.33 -12.82 13.66
C ARG A 85 8.42 -11.40 13.10
N LYS A 86 9.57 -10.77 13.31
CA LYS A 86 9.85 -9.39 12.83
C LYS A 86 9.58 -9.24 11.34
N VAL A 87 9.07 -8.05 10.97
CA VAL A 87 8.85 -7.61 9.58
C VAL A 87 9.64 -6.34 9.23
N ILE A 88 10.37 -5.77 10.18
CA ILE A 88 11.29 -4.66 9.97
C ILE A 88 12.70 -5.19 10.20
N PRO A 89 13.63 -5.07 9.22
CA PRO A 89 15.02 -5.49 9.37
C PRO A 89 15.73 -4.80 10.54
N ASP A 90 16.69 -5.50 11.14
CA ASP A 90 17.50 -4.95 12.24
C ASP A 90 18.65 -4.05 11.72
N ASP A 91 19.13 -4.27 10.49
CA ASP A 91 20.12 -3.36 9.85
C ASP A 91 19.43 -2.04 9.48
N PRO A 92 19.91 -0.87 9.98
CA PRO A 92 19.21 0.39 9.77
C PRO A 92 19.13 0.83 8.31
N ALA A 93 20.14 0.55 7.49
CA ALA A 93 20.12 0.89 6.07
C ALA A 93 19.10 0.04 5.31
N LEU A 94 19.05 -1.27 5.61
CA LEU A 94 18.04 -2.17 5.04
C LEU A 94 16.62 -1.84 5.55
N ALA A 95 16.47 -1.45 6.82
CA ALA A 95 15.21 -0.99 7.39
C ALA A 95 14.68 0.27 6.67
N PHE A 96 15.57 1.19 6.30
CA PHE A 96 15.18 2.35 5.49
C PHE A 96 14.74 1.95 4.08
N ILE A 97 15.43 1.02 3.42
CA ILE A 97 15.00 0.52 2.10
C ILE A 97 13.64 -0.20 2.21
N ASN A 98 13.41 -0.97 3.28
CA ASN A 98 12.11 -1.54 3.56
C ASN A 98 11.03 -0.46 3.72
N TYR A 99 11.31 0.62 4.47
CA TYR A 99 10.39 1.73 4.65
C TYR A 99 10.05 2.42 3.32
N LEU A 100 11.07 2.68 2.49
CA LEU A 100 10.89 3.28 1.17
C LEU A 100 10.03 2.41 0.24
N LEU A 101 10.24 1.09 0.26
CA LEU A 101 9.41 0.14 -0.49
C LEU A 101 8.00 0.03 0.09
N GLU A 102 7.82 0.10 1.41
CA GLU A 102 6.49 0.13 2.04
C GLU A 102 5.69 1.35 1.58
N ASP A 103 6.32 2.55 1.59
CA ASP A 103 5.70 3.78 1.08
C ASP A 103 5.36 3.66 -0.43
N PHE A 104 6.27 3.10 -1.25
CA PHE A 104 5.97 2.82 -2.64
C PHE A 104 4.75 1.90 -2.81
N GLY A 105 4.66 0.86 -2.01
CA GLY A 105 3.51 -0.05 -1.97
C GLY A 105 2.21 0.68 -1.64
N ASP A 106 2.22 1.46 -0.58
CA ASP A 106 1.03 2.13 -0.07
C ASP A 106 0.60 3.32 -0.94
N GLU A 107 1.53 4.09 -1.50
CA GLU A 107 1.24 5.39 -2.14
C GLU A 107 1.35 5.38 -3.66
N TRP A 108 2.18 4.50 -4.25
CA TRP A 108 2.30 4.40 -5.69
C TRP A 108 1.52 3.22 -6.27
N ILE A 109 1.66 2.00 -5.74
CA ILE A 109 0.91 0.84 -6.26
C ILE A 109 -0.61 1.05 -6.07
N THR A 110 -1.04 1.81 -5.06
CA THR A 110 -2.43 2.22 -4.90
C THR A 110 -2.96 3.02 -6.10
N LYS A 111 -2.10 3.76 -6.81
CA LYS A 111 -2.50 4.49 -8.02
C LYS A 111 -2.87 3.53 -9.15
N TYR A 112 -2.10 2.44 -9.34
CA TYR A 112 -2.45 1.38 -10.28
C TYR A 112 -3.81 0.76 -9.93
N MET A 113 -3.98 0.34 -8.67
CA MET A 113 -5.20 -0.32 -8.20
C MET A 113 -6.43 0.57 -8.39
N PHE A 114 -6.36 1.82 -7.95
CA PHE A 114 -7.50 2.72 -8.03
C PHE A 114 -7.80 3.17 -9.47
N HIS A 115 -6.75 3.36 -10.30
CA HIS A 115 -6.89 3.63 -11.73
C HIS A 115 -7.66 2.52 -12.42
N TYR A 116 -7.19 1.27 -12.37
CA TYR A 116 -7.85 0.17 -13.05
C TYR A 116 -9.28 -0.02 -12.55
N ARG A 117 -9.50 0.02 -11.25
CA ARG A 117 -10.83 -0.20 -10.67
C ARG A 117 -11.87 0.83 -11.10
N TRP A 118 -11.48 2.09 -11.30
CA TRP A 118 -12.45 3.17 -11.46
C TRP A 118 -12.34 3.95 -12.78
N HIS A 119 -11.23 3.86 -13.49
CA HIS A 119 -11.07 4.50 -14.79
C HIS A 119 -11.60 3.63 -15.93
N CYS A 120 -11.44 2.31 -15.83
CA CYS A 120 -11.95 1.35 -16.81
C CYS A 120 -13.43 1.06 -16.55
N ASN A 121 -14.30 1.29 -17.53
CA ASN A 121 -15.75 1.20 -17.34
C ASN A 121 -16.23 -0.19 -16.85
N ASP A 122 -15.67 -1.27 -17.41
CA ASP A 122 -16.07 -2.64 -17.06
C ASP A 122 -15.64 -2.99 -15.62
N ASP A 123 -14.46 -2.52 -15.19
CA ASP A 123 -13.99 -2.69 -13.82
C ASP A 123 -14.80 -1.85 -12.84
N ALA A 124 -15.14 -0.60 -13.19
CA ALA A 124 -15.95 0.28 -12.37
C ALA A 124 -17.38 -0.28 -12.18
N ASP A 125 -18.00 -0.82 -13.25
CA ASP A 125 -19.30 -1.50 -13.15
C ASP A 125 -19.24 -2.73 -12.24
N LYS A 126 -18.18 -3.54 -12.38
CA LYS A 126 -17.94 -4.72 -11.55
C LYS A 126 -17.72 -4.35 -10.10
N ALA A 127 -16.85 -3.38 -9.83
CA ALA A 127 -16.56 -2.90 -8.49
C ALA A 127 -17.81 -2.32 -7.83
N GLY A 128 -18.54 -1.45 -8.52
CA GLY A 128 -19.80 -0.89 -8.06
C GLY A 128 -20.84 -1.96 -7.72
N THR A 129 -20.87 -3.08 -8.47
CA THR A 129 -21.76 -4.21 -8.22
C THR A 129 -21.36 -4.99 -6.97
N ILE A 130 -20.06 -5.28 -6.77
CA ILE A 130 -19.62 -6.22 -5.72
C ILE A 130 -19.37 -5.51 -4.39
N LEU A 131 -18.82 -4.29 -4.40
CA LEU A 131 -18.45 -3.60 -3.16
C LEU A 131 -19.60 -3.45 -2.17
N PRO A 132 -20.82 -3.03 -2.57
CA PRO A 132 -21.94 -2.95 -1.62
C PRO A 132 -22.27 -4.29 -0.96
N LEU A 133 -22.19 -5.39 -1.71
CA LEU A 133 -22.52 -6.72 -1.20
C LEU A 133 -21.51 -7.22 -0.16
N VAL A 134 -20.27 -6.73 -0.20
CA VAL A 134 -19.20 -7.10 0.74
C VAL A 134 -19.12 -6.13 1.92
N GLU A 135 -19.38 -4.84 1.69
CA GLU A 135 -19.19 -3.80 2.71
C GLU A 135 -20.41 -3.61 3.63
N PHE A 136 -21.61 -4.01 3.19
CA PHE A 136 -22.78 -3.85 4.04
C PHE A 136 -22.88 -4.96 5.10
N PRO A 137 -23.29 -4.60 6.33
CA PRO A 137 -23.37 -5.57 7.44
C PRO A 137 -24.62 -6.47 7.37
N ARG A 138 -25.49 -6.28 6.38
CA ARG A 138 -26.71 -7.06 6.12
C ARG A 138 -26.90 -7.31 4.64
N ALA A 139 -27.77 -8.26 4.31
CA ALA A 139 -28.21 -8.46 2.94
C ALA A 139 -28.93 -7.21 2.40
N LEU A 140 -28.69 -6.89 1.14
CA LEU A 140 -29.38 -5.85 0.39
C LEU A 140 -30.40 -6.49 -0.55
N ASN A 141 -31.58 -5.89 -0.70
CA ASN A 141 -32.46 -6.22 -1.80
C ASN A 141 -31.99 -5.56 -3.10
N ASP A 142 -32.59 -5.92 -4.24
CA ASP A 142 -32.11 -5.46 -5.56
C ASP A 142 -32.17 -3.94 -5.72
N GLU A 143 -33.20 -3.28 -5.15
CA GLU A 143 -33.31 -1.82 -5.22
C GLU A 143 -32.22 -1.11 -4.39
N GLU A 144 -32.04 -1.54 -3.15
CA GLU A 144 -30.99 -1.03 -2.26
C GLU A 144 -29.61 -1.27 -2.88
N HIS A 145 -29.39 -2.47 -3.44
CA HIS A 145 -28.13 -2.81 -4.11
C HIS A 145 -27.86 -1.88 -5.29
N GLN A 146 -28.87 -1.64 -6.16
CA GLN A 146 -28.71 -0.75 -7.30
C GLN A 146 -28.43 0.70 -6.88
N GLN A 147 -29.09 1.20 -5.83
CA GLN A 147 -28.83 2.53 -5.28
C GLN A 147 -27.40 2.64 -4.75
N MET A 148 -26.94 1.64 -4.02
CA MET A 148 -25.58 1.61 -3.48
C MET A 148 -24.51 1.48 -4.58
N LYS A 149 -24.78 0.66 -5.61
CA LYS A 149 -23.91 0.57 -6.80
C LYS A 149 -23.71 1.94 -7.43
N THR A 150 -24.78 2.64 -7.72
CA THR A 150 -24.73 3.97 -8.33
C THR A 150 -23.94 4.94 -7.46
N TRP A 151 -24.28 5.03 -6.17
CA TRP A 151 -23.63 5.93 -5.24
C TRP A 151 -22.12 5.68 -5.10
N ILE A 152 -21.69 4.42 -4.96
CA ILE A 152 -20.27 4.11 -4.78
C ILE A 152 -19.47 4.36 -6.06
N THR A 153 -20.06 4.00 -7.22
CA THR A 153 -19.43 4.20 -8.53
C THR A 153 -19.19 5.69 -8.79
N GLU A 154 -20.22 6.53 -8.68
CA GLU A 154 -20.12 7.97 -8.88
C GLU A 154 -19.10 8.59 -7.91
N ARG A 155 -19.24 8.29 -6.62
CA ARG A 155 -18.33 8.80 -5.58
C ARG A 155 -16.87 8.46 -5.86
N GLN A 156 -16.55 7.29 -6.36
CA GLN A 156 -15.17 6.86 -6.55
C GLN A 156 -14.61 7.35 -7.89
N THR A 157 -15.40 7.36 -8.94
CA THR A 157 -14.95 7.91 -10.24
C THR A 157 -14.67 9.41 -10.15
N GLU A 158 -15.45 10.17 -9.39
CA GLU A 158 -15.17 11.59 -9.09
C GLU A 158 -13.87 11.81 -8.31
N ARG A 159 -13.32 10.76 -7.71
CA ARG A 159 -12.08 10.83 -6.91
C ARG A 159 -10.83 10.32 -7.63
N LEU A 160 -10.91 9.99 -8.91
CA LEU A 160 -9.75 9.55 -9.71
C LEU A 160 -8.57 10.55 -9.66
N TRP A 161 -8.88 11.84 -9.49
CA TRP A 161 -7.88 12.89 -9.32
C TRP A 161 -6.95 12.68 -8.11
N VAL A 162 -7.41 11.99 -7.03
CA VAL A 162 -6.60 11.72 -5.83
C VAL A 162 -5.36 10.89 -6.17
N VAL A 163 -5.51 9.98 -7.12
CA VAL A 163 -4.41 9.14 -7.61
C VAL A 163 -3.80 9.67 -8.91
N GLY A 164 -4.25 10.83 -9.38
CA GLY A 164 -3.77 11.46 -10.62
C GLY A 164 -4.20 10.73 -11.88
N SER A 165 -5.23 9.88 -11.80
CA SER A 165 -5.76 9.15 -12.95
C SER A 165 -6.66 10.04 -13.79
N SER A 166 -6.35 10.12 -15.07
CA SER A 166 -7.10 10.85 -16.09
C SER A 166 -6.88 10.18 -17.47
N ASN A 167 -7.54 10.67 -18.50
CA ASN A 167 -7.28 10.17 -19.85
C ASN A 167 -5.85 10.47 -20.34
N GLU A 168 -5.26 11.56 -19.87
CA GLU A 168 -3.89 11.97 -20.22
C GLU A 168 -2.83 11.08 -19.54
N THR A 169 -3.11 10.61 -18.31
CA THR A 169 -2.15 9.81 -17.51
C THR A 169 -2.39 8.31 -17.63
N ALA A 170 -3.49 7.87 -18.23
CA ALA A 170 -3.90 6.47 -18.27
C ALA A 170 -2.83 5.56 -18.88
N GLU A 171 -2.26 5.94 -20.04
CA GLU A 171 -1.22 5.15 -20.72
C GLU A 171 0.06 5.08 -19.89
N LEU A 172 0.45 6.18 -19.24
CA LEU A 172 1.63 6.24 -18.38
C LEU A 172 1.46 5.33 -17.15
N ILE A 173 0.27 5.33 -16.53
CA ILE A 173 -0.03 4.45 -15.39
C ILE A 173 -0.01 2.98 -15.82
N ASP A 174 -0.62 2.65 -16.95
CA ASP A 174 -0.66 1.29 -17.51
C ASP A 174 0.74 0.77 -17.84
N GLN A 175 1.58 1.60 -18.49
CA GLN A 175 2.95 1.21 -18.81
C GLN A 175 3.81 1.03 -17.56
N SER A 176 3.70 1.94 -16.60
CA SER A 176 4.39 1.85 -15.31
C SER A 176 3.99 0.58 -14.55
N PHE A 177 2.70 0.24 -14.53
CA PHE A 177 2.23 -1.01 -13.92
C PHE A 177 2.86 -2.26 -14.58
N LYS A 178 2.90 -2.31 -15.91
CA LYS A 178 3.51 -3.43 -16.65
C LYS A 178 5.02 -3.54 -16.39
N ASN A 179 5.74 -2.43 -16.34
CA ASN A 179 7.16 -2.39 -16.00
C ASN A 179 7.41 -2.90 -14.58
N PHE A 180 6.61 -2.43 -13.63
CA PHE A 180 6.65 -2.90 -12.24
C PHE A 180 6.38 -4.42 -12.16
N LEU A 181 5.32 -4.91 -12.80
CA LEU A 181 4.98 -6.34 -12.79
C LEU A 181 6.12 -7.20 -13.37
N GLN A 182 6.74 -6.76 -14.46
CA GLN A 182 7.87 -7.47 -15.06
C GLN A 182 9.05 -7.54 -14.08
N SER A 183 9.43 -6.41 -13.47
CA SER A 183 10.54 -6.35 -12.52
C SER A 183 10.27 -7.20 -11.28
N PHE A 184 9.05 -7.18 -10.76
CA PHE A 184 8.67 -7.98 -9.61
C PHE A 184 8.60 -9.48 -9.94
N ASN A 185 8.09 -9.86 -11.11
CA ASN A 185 8.10 -11.24 -11.58
C ASN A 185 9.52 -11.78 -11.77
N GLU A 186 10.48 -10.96 -12.23
CA GLU A 186 11.89 -11.32 -12.30
C GLU A 186 12.55 -11.47 -10.92
N LEU A 187 12.23 -10.59 -9.97
CA LEU A 187 12.68 -10.69 -8.59
C LEU A 187 12.26 -12.03 -7.97
N LEU A 188 11.02 -12.43 -8.17
CA LEU A 188 10.46 -13.68 -7.63
C LEU A 188 11.02 -14.96 -8.30
N LYS A 189 11.92 -14.85 -9.29
CA LYS A 189 12.74 -15.98 -9.75
C LYS A 189 13.94 -16.25 -8.83
N GLN A 190 14.37 -15.27 -8.07
CA GLN A 190 15.61 -15.29 -7.31
C GLN A 190 15.37 -15.41 -5.79
N GLN A 191 14.25 -14.86 -5.31
CA GLN A 191 13.94 -14.79 -3.88
C GLN A 191 12.43 -14.82 -3.64
N ARG A 192 12.03 -15.13 -2.40
CA ARG A 192 10.60 -15.32 -2.06
C ARG A 192 9.86 -14.03 -1.77
N PHE A 193 10.55 -13.03 -1.23
CA PHE A 193 10.02 -11.74 -0.79
C PHE A 193 10.93 -10.61 -1.25
N LEU A 194 10.50 -9.36 -1.10
CA LEU A 194 11.21 -8.18 -1.61
C LEU A 194 12.66 -8.06 -1.13
N LEU A 195 12.93 -8.44 0.11
CA LEU A 195 14.24 -8.33 0.73
C LEU A 195 14.89 -9.69 1.07
N GLY A 196 14.54 -10.76 0.37
CA GLY A 196 15.14 -12.08 0.54
C GLY A 196 14.14 -13.18 0.82
N ASP A 197 14.45 -14.07 1.78
CA ASP A 197 13.60 -15.22 2.11
C ASP A 197 12.63 -14.97 3.27
N LYS A 198 12.77 -13.85 3.96
CA LYS A 198 11.93 -13.42 5.06
C LYS A 198 11.04 -12.26 4.63
N PRO A 199 9.70 -12.31 4.89
CA PRO A 199 8.83 -11.20 4.55
C PRO A 199 9.15 -9.97 5.40
N SER A 200 9.01 -8.79 4.79
CA SER A 200 9.18 -7.48 5.40
C SER A 200 7.87 -6.69 5.36
N SER A 201 7.77 -5.56 6.06
CA SER A 201 6.57 -4.73 6.04
C SER A 201 6.22 -4.24 4.63
N ALA A 202 7.21 -4.05 3.77
CA ALA A 202 7.03 -3.73 2.36
C ALA A 202 6.29 -4.82 1.59
N ASP A 203 6.55 -6.11 1.87
CA ASP A 203 5.82 -7.21 1.24
C ASP A 203 4.33 -7.16 1.56
N PHE A 204 3.97 -6.82 2.79
CA PHE A 204 2.56 -6.68 3.17
C PHE A 204 1.90 -5.46 2.51
N ALA A 205 2.62 -4.35 2.35
CA ALA A 205 2.13 -3.19 1.61
C ALA A 205 1.88 -3.52 0.13
N PHE A 206 2.82 -4.18 -0.53
CA PHE A 206 2.67 -4.68 -1.90
C PHE A 206 1.50 -5.65 -2.00
N TYR A 207 1.44 -6.64 -1.09
CA TYR A 207 0.34 -7.61 -1.07
C TYR A 207 -1.02 -6.94 -0.97
N GLY A 208 -1.17 -5.95 -0.10
CA GLY A 208 -2.44 -5.24 0.06
C GLY A 208 -2.99 -4.76 -1.28
N GLN A 209 -2.19 -4.06 -2.05
CA GLN A 209 -2.58 -3.49 -3.35
C GLN A 209 -2.65 -4.55 -4.46
N ILE A 210 -1.61 -5.38 -4.58
CA ILE A 210 -1.52 -6.37 -5.66
C ILE A 210 -2.60 -7.44 -5.51
N SER A 211 -3.03 -7.79 -4.29
CA SER A 211 -4.13 -8.73 -4.07
C SER A 211 -5.43 -8.26 -4.75
N GLN A 212 -5.68 -6.95 -4.80
CA GLN A 212 -6.82 -6.38 -5.49
C GLN A 212 -6.65 -6.47 -7.02
N LEU A 213 -5.48 -6.12 -7.53
CA LEU A 213 -5.14 -6.16 -8.95
C LEU A 213 -5.15 -7.59 -9.52
N VAL A 214 -4.78 -8.59 -8.72
CA VAL A 214 -4.73 -10.00 -9.13
C VAL A 214 -6.09 -10.71 -8.98
N ARG A 215 -6.89 -10.35 -7.97
CA ARG A 215 -8.08 -11.12 -7.59
C ARG A 215 -9.40 -10.40 -7.89
N PHE A 216 -9.47 -9.09 -7.68
CA PHE A 216 -10.73 -8.37 -7.66
C PHE A 216 -11.07 -7.69 -8.98
N ASP A 217 -10.17 -6.89 -9.53
CA ASP A 217 -10.41 -6.05 -10.70
C ASP A 217 -10.10 -6.81 -12.00
N PRO A 218 -11.08 -6.99 -12.94
CA PRO A 218 -10.92 -7.86 -14.11
C PRO A 218 -9.76 -7.52 -15.04
N THR A 219 -9.63 -6.26 -15.42
CA THR A 219 -8.59 -5.82 -16.39
C THR A 219 -7.17 -6.05 -15.87
N PRO A 220 -6.76 -5.57 -14.68
CA PRO A 220 -5.41 -5.82 -14.19
C PRO A 220 -5.19 -7.30 -13.84
N ARG A 221 -6.24 -8.03 -13.45
CA ARG A 221 -6.17 -9.48 -13.23
C ARG A 221 -5.68 -10.19 -14.48
N GLU A 222 -6.29 -9.91 -15.63
CA GLU A 222 -5.88 -10.52 -16.92
C GLU A 222 -4.41 -10.19 -17.23
N ILE A 223 -4.00 -8.93 -17.08
CA ILE A 223 -2.61 -8.49 -17.26
C ILE A 223 -1.67 -9.28 -16.35
N CYS A 224 -1.97 -9.37 -15.04
CA CYS A 224 -1.15 -10.11 -14.08
C CYS A 224 -1.00 -11.58 -14.45
N HIS A 225 -2.09 -12.26 -14.81
CA HIS A 225 -2.07 -13.67 -15.16
C HIS A 225 -1.28 -13.96 -16.44
N GLN A 226 -1.32 -13.05 -17.43
CA GLN A 226 -0.56 -13.20 -18.67
C GLN A 226 0.93 -12.87 -18.50
N MET A 227 1.26 -11.79 -17.79
CA MET A 227 2.63 -11.26 -17.76
C MET A 227 3.45 -11.72 -16.55
N ALA A 228 2.81 -11.97 -15.40
CA ALA A 228 3.50 -12.10 -14.12
C ALA A 228 2.97 -13.28 -13.26
N PRO A 229 3.02 -14.52 -13.75
CA PRO A 229 2.44 -15.67 -13.06
C PRO A 229 3.08 -15.93 -11.67
N ARG A 230 4.34 -15.50 -11.44
CA ARG A 230 4.98 -15.60 -10.13
C ARG A 230 4.40 -14.60 -9.14
N VAL A 231 4.03 -13.41 -9.59
CA VAL A 231 3.33 -12.42 -8.76
C VAL A 231 1.96 -12.95 -8.37
N VAL A 232 1.24 -13.59 -9.29
CA VAL A 232 -0.04 -14.26 -8.99
C VAL A 232 0.14 -15.33 -7.90
N ALA A 233 1.12 -16.22 -8.07
CA ALA A 233 1.43 -17.26 -7.08
C ALA A 233 1.88 -16.66 -5.74
N TRP A 234 2.67 -15.59 -5.77
CA TRP A 234 3.12 -14.88 -4.57
C TRP A 234 1.95 -14.28 -3.76
N VAL A 235 0.95 -13.73 -4.44
CA VAL A 235 -0.28 -13.22 -3.79
C VAL A 235 -1.00 -14.35 -3.04
N GLU A 236 -1.08 -15.56 -3.61
CA GLU A 236 -1.69 -16.71 -2.93
C GLU A 236 -0.89 -17.14 -1.69
N ILE A 237 0.44 -17.06 -1.75
CA ILE A 237 1.33 -17.36 -0.61
C ILE A 237 1.18 -16.28 0.48
N MET A 238 1.18 -15.01 0.11
CA MET A 238 1.09 -13.89 1.06
C MET A 238 -0.23 -13.82 1.82
N ASP A 239 -1.28 -14.46 1.33
CA ASP A 239 -2.59 -14.45 1.97
C ASP A 239 -2.56 -15.02 3.39
N ASP A 240 -1.82 -16.11 3.59
CA ASP A 240 -1.64 -16.70 4.93
C ASP A 240 -0.23 -17.27 5.13
N LEU A 241 0.61 -16.47 5.78
CA LEU A 241 1.96 -16.86 6.20
C LEU A 241 2.02 -17.35 7.66
N SER A 242 0.89 -17.68 8.30
CA SER A 242 0.85 -18.12 9.72
C SER A 242 1.64 -19.42 9.95
N GLY A 243 1.67 -20.30 8.94
CA GLY A 243 2.41 -21.55 8.96
C GLY A 243 3.91 -21.44 8.63
N LEU A 244 4.39 -20.26 8.17
CA LEU A 244 5.78 -20.07 7.78
C LEU A 244 6.71 -20.20 9.00
N ASP A 245 7.81 -20.95 8.88
CA ASP A 245 8.89 -21.00 9.88
C ASP A 245 9.81 -19.78 9.70
N ALA A 246 9.49 -18.70 10.42
CA ALA A 246 10.16 -17.41 10.27
C ALA A 246 11.52 -17.32 10.99
N GLU A 247 11.83 -18.25 11.89
CA GLU A 247 13.06 -18.22 12.71
C GLU A 247 14.29 -18.59 11.88
N THR A 248 14.11 -19.41 10.86
CA THR A 248 15.19 -19.88 9.98
C THR A 248 15.40 -18.97 8.78
N LEU A 249 14.54 -17.98 8.57
CA LEU A 249 14.55 -17.10 7.39
C LEU A 249 15.32 -15.81 7.67
N MET A 250 16.06 -15.35 6.65
CA MET A 250 16.89 -14.17 6.72
C MET A 250 16.51 -13.16 5.64
N TRP A 251 16.72 -11.88 5.94
CA TRP A 251 16.79 -10.85 4.92
C TRP A 251 18.16 -10.88 4.26
N THR A 252 18.20 -10.48 3.01
CA THR A 252 19.45 -10.34 2.23
C THR A 252 20.14 -9.04 2.61
N ASP A 253 21.44 -9.08 2.80
CA ASP A 253 22.25 -7.88 3.04
C ASP A 253 22.11 -6.91 1.84
N LEU A 254 22.15 -5.62 2.11
CA LEU A 254 21.93 -4.58 1.09
C LEU A 254 22.88 -4.70 -0.11
N GLU A 255 24.14 -5.13 0.13
CA GLU A 255 25.15 -5.35 -0.90
C GLU A 255 24.81 -6.52 -1.84
N ASN A 256 24.02 -7.48 -1.36
CA ASN A 256 23.65 -8.69 -2.08
C ASN A 256 22.24 -8.63 -2.66
N CYS A 257 21.53 -7.51 -2.53
CA CYS A 257 20.22 -7.32 -3.11
C CYS A 257 20.23 -7.44 -4.64
N SER A 258 19.18 -8.04 -5.19
CA SER A 258 19.08 -8.37 -6.61
C SER A 258 18.98 -7.13 -7.51
N GLY A 259 19.44 -7.26 -8.75
CA GLY A 259 19.24 -6.23 -9.78
C GLY A 259 17.76 -5.97 -10.07
N SER A 260 16.90 -6.97 -9.86
CA SER A 260 15.46 -6.81 -10.04
C SER A 260 14.83 -5.93 -8.94
N LEU A 261 15.36 -5.95 -7.70
CA LEU A 261 14.95 -5.00 -6.66
C LEU A 261 15.35 -3.56 -7.05
N LYS A 262 16.57 -3.38 -7.60
CA LYS A 262 16.99 -2.07 -8.12
C LYS A 262 16.11 -1.59 -9.27
N ALA A 263 15.62 -2.49 -10.13
CA ALA A 263 14.67 -2.14 -11.19
C ALA A 263 13.32 -1.65 -10.65
N ILE A 264 12.82 -2.24 -9.55
CA ILE A 264 11.62 -1.76 -8.85
C ILE A 264 11.86 -0.36 -8.27
N LEU A 265 13.01 -0.14 -7.64
CA LEU A 265 13.39 1.18 -7.11
C LEU A 265 13.60 2.22 -8.22
N ALA A 266 14.10 1.81 -9.39
CA ALA A 266 14.22 2.71 -10.55
C ALA A 266 12.83 3.13 -11.09
N GLU A 267 11.84 2.25 -11.07
CA GLU A 267 10.46 2.61 -11.38
C GLU A 267 9.88 3.61 -10.35
N PHE A 268 10.17 3.41 -9.06
CA PHE A 268 9.83 4.37 -8.02
C PHE A 268 10.48 5.73 -8.27
N GLY A 269 11.80 5.78 -8.51
CA GLY A 269 12.53 7.02 -8.75
C GLY A 269 12.10 7.75 -10.03
N LYS A 270 11.73 6.99 -11.06
CA LYS A 270 11.24 7.55 -12.33
C LYS A 270 9.83 8.13 -12.21
N MET A 271 8.94 7.40 -11.55
CA MET A 271 7.50 7.70 -11.58
C MET A 271 7.04 8.48 -10.36
N TYR A 272 7.36 7.99 -9.17
CA TYR A 272 6.78 8.52 -7.95
C TYR A 272 7.61 9.66 -7.33
N ALA A 273 8.94 9.58 -7.37
CA ALA A 273 9.77 10.63 -6.77
C ALA A 273 9.52 12.03 -7.35
N PRO A 274 9.40 12.23 -8.67
CA PRO A 274 9.04 13.54 -9.23
C PRO A 274 7.69 14.06 -8.75
N LEU A 275 6.69 13.16 -8.60
CA LEU A 275 5.36 13.54 -8.14
C LEU A 275 5.36 13.98 -6.68
N LEU A 276 6.12 13.28 -5.82
CA LEU A 276 6.29 13.67 -4.42
C LEU A 276 6.90 15.08 -4.31
N LEU A 277 7.95 15.34 -5.08
CA LEU A 277 8.67 16.63 -5.06
C LEU A 277 7.79 17.77 -5.53
N GLU A 278 7.15 17.64 -6.70
CA GLU A 278 6.29 18.71 -7.24
C GLU A 278 5.04 18.92 -6.40
N ASN A 279 4.43 17.85 -5.86
CA ASN A 279 3.30 18.01 -4.96
C ASN A 279 3.71 18.70 -3.64
N ALA A 280 4.88 18.37 -3.07
CA ALA A 280 5.37 19.01 -1.85
C ALA A 280 5.63 20.50 -2.07
N LYS A 281 6.25 20.86 -3.20
CA LYS A 281 6.45 22.25 -3.63
C LYS A 281 5.11 22.98 -3.79
N ALA A 282 4.13 22.35 -4.46
CA ALA A 282 2.80 22.93 -4.63
C ALA A 282 2.08 23.17 -3.29
N VAL A 283 2.25 22.28 -2.31
CA VAL A 283 1.74 22.47 -0.93
C VAL A 283 2.39 23.68 -0.28
N GLU A 284 3.72 23.79 -0.37
CA GLU A 284 4.48 24.92 0.21
C GLU A 284 4.09 26.25 -0.41
N GLU A 285 3.89 26.29 -1.73
CA GLU A 285 3.48 27.49 -2.47
C GLU A 285 1.97 27.77 -2.39
N GLY A 286 1.19 26.89 -1.77
CA GLY A 286 -0.28 27.05 -1.64
C GLY A 286 -1.05 26.90 -2.95
N LEU A 287 -0.48 26.22 -3.94
CA LEU A 287 -1.10 25.98 -5.24
C LEU A 287 -2.24 24.96 -5.12
N GLN A 288 -3.29 25.13 -5.95
CA GLN A 288 -4.42 24.21 -6.00
C GLN A 288 -4.14 22.99 -6.91
N GLU A 289 -3.31 23.19 -7.92
CA GLU A 289 -2.91 22.19 -8.91
C GLU A 289 -1.43 22.33 -9.23
N TRP A 290 -0.82 21.25 -9.68
CA TRP A 290 0.55 21.20 -10.16
C TRP A 290 0.67 20.27 -11.36
N SER A 291 1.76 20.34 -12.09
CA SER A 291 2.07 19.46 -13.20
C SER A 291 3.56 19.21 -13.31
N VAL A 292 3.90 18.01 -13.79
CA VAL A 292 5.28 17.60 -14.05
C VAL A 292 5.32 16.76 -15.33
N ASP A 293 6.41 16.83 -16.06
CA ASP A 293 6.66 15.93 -17.19
C ASP A 293 7.33 14.65 -16.69
N ILE A 294 6.80 13.50 -17.11
CA ILE A 294 7.38 12.19 -16.86
C ILE A 294 7.47 11.48 -18.20
N ASP A 295 8.67 11.22 -18.68
CA ASP A 295 8.92 10.58 -19.99
C ASP A 295 8.22 11.25 -21.17
N GLY A 296 8.15 12.57 -21.18
CA GLY A 296 7.48 13.34 -22.23
C GLY A 296 5.95 13.32 -22.14
N SER A 297 5.39 12.76 -21.06
CA SER A 297 3.96 12.77 -20.76
C SER A 297 3.69 13.73 -19.61
N SER A 298 2.70 14.62 -19.79
CA SER A 298 2.29 15.57 -18.75
C SER A 298 1.44 14.88 -17.69
N TRP A 299 1.91 14.89 -16.44
CA TRP A 299 1.10 14.51 -15.28
C TRP A 299 0.57 15.77 -14.62
N LYS A 300 -0.75 15.89 -14.51
CA LYS A 300 -1.42 16.99 -13.83
C LYS A 300 -2.29 16.47 -12.71
N GLN A 301 -2.18 17.07 -11.51
CA GLN A 301 -2.95 16.64 -10.34
C GLN A 301 -3.26 17.83 -9.43
N LYS A 302 -4.36 17.73 -8.68
CA LYS A 302 -4.65 18.64 -7.57
C LYS A 302 -3.66 18.41 -6.44
N THR A 303 -3.32 19.51 -5.76
CA THR A 303 -2.43 19.45 -4.59
C THR A 303 -3.00 18.55 -3.50
N PHE A 304 -2.17 17.65 -2.97
CA PHE A 304 -2.57 16.67 -1.97
C PHE A 304 -1.60 16.69 -0.77
N SER A 305 -2.03 17.33 0.30
CA SER A 305 -1.19 17.58 1.48
C SER A 305 -0.70 16.30 2.18
N TYR A 306 -1.40 15.18 2.05
CA TYR A 306 -0.98 13.91 2.64
C TYR A 306 0.30 13.39 1.99
N GLN A 307 0.43 13.42 0.65
CA GLN A 307 1.65 12.96 -0.02
C GLN A 307 2.88 13.85 0.29
N ALA A 308 2.67 15.14 0.57
CA ALA A 308 3.76 15.99 1.07
C ALA A 308 4.26 15.54 2.46
N LYS A 309 3.36 15.01 3.30
CA LYS A 309 3.76 14.40 4.57
C LYS A 309 4.55 13.11 4.36
N CYS A 310 4.16 12.26 3.39
CA CYS A 310 4.91 11.05 3.05
C CYS A 310 6.37 11.39 2.70
N LEU A 311 6.60 12.41 1.86
CA LEU A 311 7.95 12.88 1.55
C LEU A 311 8.72 13.33 2.79
N ASN A 312 8.07 14.07 3.70
CA ASN A 312 8.72 14.52 4.92
C ASN A 312 9.09 13.32 5.82
N TRP A 313 8.21 12.34 5.95
CA TRP A 313 8.50 11.13 6.73
C TRP A 313 9.63 10.30 6.12
N ILE A 314 9.72 10.19 4.79
CA ILE A 314 10.87 9.56 4.13
C ILE A 314 12.17 10.29 4.50
N LYS A 315 12.17 11.63 4.45
CA LYS A 315 13.32 12.45 4.84
C LYS A 315 13.68 12.32 6.31
N ASP A 316 12.68 12.30 7.19
CA ASP A 316 12.89 12.15 8.64
C ASP A 316 13.51 10.78 8.96
N GLU A 317 13.01 9.70 8.35
CA GLU A 317 13.58 8.35 8.49
C GLU A 317 15.04 8.28 7.99
N PHE A 318 15.32 8.88 6.82
CA PHE A 318 16.66 8.95 6.29
C PHE A 318 17.62 9.76 7.17
N ASN A 319 17.18 10.93 7.63
CA ASN A 319 17.98 11.80 8.49
C ASN A 319 18.20 11.21 9.90
N GLY A 320 17.36 10.29 10.33
CA GLY A 320 17.52 9.53 11.56
C GLY A 320 18.63 8.46 11.51
N LEU A 321 19.13 8.11 10.32
CA LEU A 321 20.21 7.16 10.16
C LEU A 321 21.58 7.75 10.55
N SER A 322 22.52 6.88 10.95
CA SER A 322 23.93 7.28 11.08
C SER A 322 24.53 7.70 9.74
N ASP A 323 25.58 8.54 9.74
CA ASP A 323 26.27 8.94 8.51
C ASP A 323 26.74 7.73 7.68
N ALA A 324 27.19 6.67 8.34
CA ALA A 324 27.61 5.43 7.69
C ALA A 324 26.44 4.71 6.99
N ASP A 325 25.27 4.67 7.62
CA ASP A 325 24.08 4.03 7.04
C ASP A 325 23.46 4.89 5.94
N GLN A 326 23.48 6.22 6.09
CA GLN A 326 23.10 7.14 5.01
C GLN A 326 23.97 6.93 3.77
N LEU A 327 25.29 6.74 3.95
CA LEU A 327 26.20 6.47 2.84
C LEU A 327 25.86 5.14 2.14
N LYS A 328 25.57 4.07 2.91
CA LYS A 328 25.13 2.78 2.34
C LYS A 328 23.86 2.94 1.53
N VAL A 329 22.84 3.64 2.07
CA VAL A 329 21.56 3.91 1.40
C VAL A 329 21.79 4.69 0.10
N ARG A 330 22.56 5.79 0.14
CA ARG A 330 22.86 6.59 -1.06
C ARG A 330 23.60 5.76 -2.12
N SER A 331 24.57 4.94 -1.71
CA SER A 331 25.29 4.05 -2.62
C SER A 331 24.37 3.00 -3.25
N PHE A 332 23.44 2.45 -2.48
CA PHE A 332 22.50 1.45 -2.97
C PHE A 332 21.46 2.04 -3.94
N LEU A 333 20.96 3.25 -3.65
CA LEU A 333 19.96 3.95 -4.46
C LEU A 333 20.58 4.73 -5.63
N ALA A 334 21.92 4.78 -5.76
CA ALA A 334 22.58 5.47 -6.86
C ALA A 334 22.01 5.00 -8.22
N ASP A 335 21.77 5.94 -9.12
CA ASP A 335 21.21 5.74 -10.46
C ASP A 335 19.75 5.20 -10.48
N SER A 336 19.08 5.08 -9.32
CA SER A 336 17.65 4.69 -9.27
C SER A 336 16.69 5.87 -9.46
N GLY A 337 17.15 7.12 -9.30
CA GLY A 337 16.32 8.31 -9.22
C GLY A 337 15.65 8.52 -7.86
N CYS A 338 15.74 7.54 -6.93
CA CYS A 338 15.22 7.69 -5.57
C CYS A 338 16.07 8.63 -4.71
N GLU A 339 17.31 8.86 -5.06
CA GLU A 339 18.20 9.79 -4.37
C GLU A 339 17.68 11.24 -4.34
N GLN A 340 16.77 11.60 -5.25
CA GLN A 340 16.18 12.94 -5.33
C GLN A 340 15.29 13.28 -4.12
N ILE A 341 14.80 12.31 -3.41
CA ILE A 341 13.88 12.51 -2.29
C ILE A 341 14.55 12.39 -0.91
N LEU A 342 15.88 12.16 -0.88
CA LEU A 342 16.67 12.02 0.35
C LEU A 342 17.21 13.36 0.88
#